data_d42178352e88e7652322879ae90a3f02
#
_entry.id   d42178352e88e7652322879ae90a3f02
#
_cell.length_a   1.000
_cell.length_b   1.000
_cell.length_c   1.000
_cell.angle_alpha   90.00
_cell.angle_beta   90.00
_cell.angle_gamma   90.00
#
_symmetry.space_group_name_H-M   'P 1'
#
loop_
_entity.id
_entity.type
_entity.pdbx_description
1 polymer ?
#
loop_
_entity_poly.entity_id
_entity_poly.type
_entity_poly.pdbx_seq_one_letter_code
_entity_poly.pdbx_strand_id
1 'polypeptide(L)'
;MATFRDILISTENQLIDAGVFCGHGYDSEHDEAVALVLAAASLSPLETGTEVLDAPYPTGARKTLANFLTRRCEERLPVAYITGQAWLGPLCFKSDNRALVPRSPVAELILNQLQPWYESTSPSVIIDVCCGGGSLGMLAKWVFPDSKVLLSDIDADAIGLARDNATRHNVDAIVRADLLAWCANESVDVILANPPYVDAQDMRDLPQEYLHEPGLALSGGEDGLELVRLMLVDAARILRSGGILILEVGNSIEALEGLSPMLAPLWVELEQGGHGVAVFMAQDLAQWAAGKANAR
;
A
#
# COMPACT_ATOMS: atom_id res chain seq x y z
N MET A 1 30.56 11.39 -23.32
CA MET A 1 29.22 11.74 -22.81
C MET A 1 29.06 11.00 -21.50
N ALA A 2 28.40 11.59 -20.50
CA ALA A 2 28.16 10.86 -19.26
C ALA A 2 27.23 9.66 -19.55
N THR A 3 27.52 8.54 -18.90
CA THR A 3 26.76 7.30 -19.01
C THR A 3 25.59 7.30 -17.99
N PHE A 4 24.69 6.33 -18.08
CA PHE A 4 23.68 6.11 -17.03
C PHE A 4 24.33 5.92 -15.66
N ARG A 5 25.43 5.17 -15.58
CA ARG A 5 26.20 4.97 -14.34
C ARG A 5 26.69 6.29 -13.75
N ASP A 6 27.27 7.18 -14.55
CA ASP A 6 27.76 8.48 -14.07
C ASP A 6 26.61 9.34 -13.54
N ILE A 7 25.46 9.33 -14.22
CA ILE A 7 24.27 10.07 -13.84
C ILE A 7 23.64 9.48 -12.57
N LEU A 8 23.58 8.16 -12.46
CA LEU A 8 23.04 7.46 -11.27
C LEU A 8 23.83 7.84 -10.01
N ILE A 9 25.16 7.70 -10.06
CA ILE A 9 26.04 8.06 -8.94
C ILE A 9 25.88 9.55 -8.57
N SER A 10 25.81 10.44 -9.57
CA SER A 10 25.60 11.88 -9.32
C SER A 10 24.23 12.16 -8.70
N THR A 11 23.19 11.44 -9.11
CA THR A 11 21.82 11.60 -8.59
C THR A 11 21.75 11.12 -7.14
N GLU A 12 22.27 9.93 -6.87
CA GLU A 12 22.33 9.36 -5.52
C GLU A 12 23.06 10.29 -4.54
N ASN A 13 24.24 10.82 -4.92
CA ASN A 13 24.97 11.78 -4.07
C ASN A 13 24.14 13.04 -3.79
N GLN A 14 23.39 13.56 -4.76
CA GLN A 14 22.54 14.74 -4.54
C GLN A 14 21.40 14.45 -3.56
N LEU A 15 20.81 13.24 -3.60
CA LEU A 15 19.77 12.83 -2.64
C LEU A 15 20.35 12.69 -1.23
N ILE A 16 21.54 12.07 -1.09
CA ILE A 16 22.28 11.94 0.17
C ILE A 16 22.60 13.32 0.74
N ASP A 17 23.19 14.22 -0.06
CA ASP A 17 23.57 15.56 0.35
C ASP A 17 22.35 16.40 0.79
N ALA A 18 21.19 16.17 0.16
CA ALA A 18 19.94 16.80 0.52
C ALA A 18 19.32 16.20 1.80
N GLY A 19 19.76 15.03 2.27
CA GLY A 19 19.19 14.34 3.42
C GLY A 19 17.71 14.03 3.25
N VAL A 20 17.33 13.48 2.10
CA VAL A 20 15.94 13.06 1.84
C VAL A 20 15.57 11.87 2.71
N PHE A 21 14.31 11.77 3.10
CA PHE A 21 13.82 10.59 3.81
C PHE A 21 13.22 9.60 2.80
N CYS A 22 13.81 8.40 2.71
CA CYS A 22 13.30 7.29 1.89
C CYS A 22 12.27 6.49 2.71
N GLY A 23 11.07 6.31 2.20
CA GLY A 23 9.97 5.63 2.93
C GLY A 23 8.67 5.57 2.12
N HIS A 24 8.76 5.95 0.82
CA HIS A 24 7.62 5.98 -0.08
C HIS A 24 7.77 4.95 -1.20
N GLY A 25 8.02 3.67 -0.80
CA GLY A 25 8.18 2.54 -1.72
C GLY A 25 9.61 2.33 -2.22
N TYR A 26 10.58 3.05 -1.66
CA TYR A 26 12.02 2.88 -1.88
C TYR A 26 12.72 2.93 -0.52
N ASP A 27 13.70 2.04 -0.31
CA ASP A 27 14.37 1.88 0.97
C ASP A 27 15.70 2.65 1.06
N SER A 28 16.15 3.21 -0.05
CA SER A 28 17.44 3.92 -0.11
C SER A 28 17.44 5.03 -1.16
N GLU A 29 18.38 5.99 -1.00
CA GLU A 29 18.66 7.02 -1.99
C GLU A 29 19.13 6.43 -3.32
N HIS A 30 19.75 5.25 -3.29
CA HIS A 30 20.13 4.51 -4.50
C HIS A 30 18.90 4.10 -5.30
N ASP A 31 17.89 3.48 -4.64
CA ASP A 31 16.68 3.03 -5.30
C ASP A 31 15.85 4.19 -5.84
N GLU A 32 15.77 5.30 -5.08
CA GLU A 32 15.15 6.53 -5.56
C GLU A 32 15.90 7.12 -6.78
N ALA A 33 17.25 7.10 -6.74
CA ALA A 33 18.06 7.59 -7.87
C ALA A 33 17.83 6.73 -9.12
N VAL A 34 17.77 5.41 -8.99
CA VAL A 34 17.44 4.50 -10.10
C VAL A 34 16.08 4.85 -10.69
N ALA A 35 15.06 5.00 -9.84
CA ALA A 35 13.71 5.32 -10.27
C ALA A 35 13.64 6.68 -11.01
N LEU A 36 14.26 7.73 -10.47
CA LEU A 36 14.29 9.06 -11.08
C LEU A 36 15.04 9.07 -12.43
N VAL A 37 16.20 8.41 -12.49
CA VAL A 37 17.06 8.36 -13.70
C VAL A 37 16.35 7.60 -14.81
N LEU A 38 15.76 6.44 -14.51
CA LEU A 38 15.03 5.66 -15.50
C LEU A 38 13.76 6.37 -15.96
N ALA A 39 12.97 6.92 -15.03
CA ALA A 39 11.75 7.65 -15.36
C ALA A 39 12.03 8.87 -16.26
N ALA A 40 13.09 9.65 -15.95
CA ALA A 40 13.47 10.79 -16.78
C ALA A 40 13.88 10.39 -18.20
N ALA A 41 14.43 9.18 -18.37
CA ALA A 41 14.78 8.60 -19.68
C ALA A 41 13.59 7.84 -20.32
N SER A 42 12.41 7.80 -19.68
CA SER A 42 11.23 7.05 -20.13
C SER A 42 11.49 5.53 -20.27
N LEU A 43 12.31 4.98 -19.37
CA LEU A 43 12.62 3.56 -19.29
C LEU A 43 11.83 2.90 -18.14
N SER A 44 11.40 1.65 -18.37
CA SER A 44 10.74 0.82 -17.35
C SER A 44 11.80 0.15 -16.47
N PRO A 45 11.68 0.21 -15.12
CA PRO A 45 12.60 -0.50 -14.23
C PRO A 45 12.50 -2.03 -14.36
N LEU A 46 11.37 -2.58 -14.80
CA LEU A 46 11.18 -4.03 -14.99
C LEU A 46 11.77 -4.54 -16.31
N GLU A 47 11.92 -3.68 -17.31
CA GLU A 47 12.37 -4.05 -18.65
C GLU A 47 13.82 -3.63 -18.92
N THR A 48 14.42 -2.85 -18.01
CA THR A 48 15.76 -2.29 -18.19
C THR A 48 16.76 -3.09 -17.36
N GLY A 49 17.66 -3.79 -18.04
CA GLY A 49 18.73 -4.53 -17.39
C GLY A 49 19.97 -3.65 -17.11
N THR A 50 20.96 -4.24 -16.45
CA THR A 50 22.20 -3.54 -16.06
C THR A 50 23.09 -3.12 -17.24
N GLU A 51 22.86 -3.65 -18.44
CA GLU A 51 23.55 -3.28 -19.69
C GLU A 51 23.35 -1.80 -20.06
N VAL A 52 22.28 -1.16 -19.60
CA VAL A 52 22.04 0.27 -19.83
C VAL A 52 23.07 1.16 -19.13
N LEU A 53 23.69 0.68 -18.04
CA LEU A 53 24.56 1.49 -17.19
C LEU A 53 25.75 2.11 -17.93
N ASP A 54 26.30 1.42 -18.92
CA ASP A 54 27.46 1.87 -19.70
C ASP A 54 27.03 2.62 -20.98
N ALA A 55 25.75 2.71 -21.27
CA ALA A 55 25.21 3.47 -22.38
C ALA A 55 25.22 4.99 -22.09
N PRO A 56 25.35 5.84 -23.13
CA PRO A 56 25.26 7.29 -22.98
C PRO A 56 23.89 7.71 -22.50
N TYR A 57 23.82 8.55 -21.44
CA TYR A 57 22.55 9.09 -20.94
C TYR A 57 21.93 10.09 -21.92
N PRO A 58 20.64 9.96 -22.28
CA PRO A 58 20.01 10.82 -23.27
C PRO A 58 20.03 12.30 -22.88
N THR A 59 20.47 13.17 -23.81
CA THR A 59 20.57 14.61 -23.53
C THR A 59 19.20 15.23 -23.18
N GLY A 60 18.11 14.76 -23.81
CA GLY A 60 16.74 15.22 -23.53
C GLY A 60 16.28 14.87 -22.12
N ALA A 61 16.70 13.74 -21.56
CA ALA A 61 16.33 13.30 -20.21
C ALA A 61 16.98 14.15 -19.09
N ARG A 62 18.11 14.81 -19.36
CA ARG A 62 18.84 15.60 -18.35
C ARG A 62 18.00 16.74 -17.77
N LYS A 63 17.24 17.45 -18.62
CA LYS A 63 16.36 18.54 -18.15
C LYS A 63 15.22 18.01 -17.28
N THR A 64 14.65 16.88 -17.66
CA THR A 64 13.61 16.21 -16.89
C THR A 64 14.14 15.77 -15.53
N LEU A 65 15.29 15.11 -15.51
CA LEU A 65 15.95 14.67 -14.27
C LEU A 65 16.30 15.85 -13.34
N ALA A 66 16.83 16.95 -13.87
CA ALA A 66 17.11 18.15 -13.08
C ALA A 66 15.84 18.70 -12.42
N ASN A 67 14.72 18.74 -13.13
CA ASN A 67 13.42 19.12 -12.55
C ASN A 67 12.96 18.12 -11.46
N PHE A 68 13.12 16.82 -11.69
CA PHE A 68 12.81 15.80 -10.71
C PHE A 68 13.63 15.98 -9.43
N LEU A 69 14.93 16.24 -9.55
CA LEU A 69 15.82 16.45 -8.41
C LEU A 69 15.46 17.72 -7.62
N THR A 70 15.12 18.82 -8.28
CA THR A 70 14.61 20.03 -7.59
C THR A 70 13.38 19.69 -6.75
N ARG A 71 12.39 19.01 -7.34
CA ARG A 71 11.17 18.63 -6.63
C ARG A 71 11.43 17.65 -5.48
N ARG A 72 12.38 16.72 -5.64
CA ARG A 72 12.70 15.75 -4.59
C ARG A 72 13.51 16.37 -3.46
N CYS A 73 14.60 17.11 -3.79
CA CYS A 73 15.53 17.63 -2.81
C CYS A 73 15.02 18.90 -2.10
N GLU A 74 14.36 19.81 -2.83
CA GLU A 74 13.92 21.10 -2.31
C GLU A 74 12.46 21.07 -1.82
N GLU A 75 11.55 20.47 -2.63
CA GLU A 75 10.13 20.41 -2.30
C GLU A 75 9.77 19.17 -1.46
N ARG A 76 10.70 18.22 -1.28
CA ARG A 76 10.51 16.96 -0.52
C ARG A 76 9.38 16.07 -1.03
N LEU A 77 9.00 16.20 -2.29
CA LEU A 77 7.97 15.36 -2.88
C LEU A 77 8.41 13.89 -2.99
N PRO A 78 7.54 12.92 -2.69
CA PRO A 78 7.81 11.51 -2.97
C PRO A 78 8.11 11.25 -4.46
N VAL A 79 9.05 10.36 -4.73
CA VAL A 79 9.45 9.99 -6.12
C VAL A 79 8.25 9.57 -6.96
N ALA A 80 7.32 8.81 -6.38
CA ALA A 80 6.10 8.37 -7.06
C ALA A 80 5.24 9.55 -7.54
N TYR A 81 5.14 10.64 -6.77
CA TYR A 81 4.38 11.84 -7.16
C TYR A 81 5.14 12.69 -8.19
N ILE A 82 6.46 12.66 -8.16
CA ILE A 82 7.31 13.35 -9.14
C ILE A 82 7.19 12.70 -10.51
N THR A 83 7.26 11.37 -10.55
CA THR A 83 7.23 10.57 -11.78
C THR A 83 5.80 10.28 -12.26
N GLY A 84 4.81 10.42 -11.37
CA GLY A 84 3.41 10.05 -11.61
C GLY A 84 3.19 8.53 -11.63
N GLN A 85 4.14 7.74 -11.12
CA GLN A 85 4.13 6.27 -11.17
C GLN A 85 4.64 5.68 -9.87
N ALA A 86 4.00 4.58 -9.44
CA ALA A 86 4.47 3.72 -8.36
C ALA A 86 4.35 2.25 -8.78
N TRP A 87 5.23 1.42 -8.26
CA TRP A 87 5.24 -0.01 -8.55
C TRP A 87 4.86 -0.79 -7.29
N LEU A 88 4.02 -1.81 -7.47
CA LEU A 88 3.72 -2.77 -6.41
C LEU A 88 3.75 -4.18 -7.03
N GLY A 89 4.76 -4.96 -6.70
CA GLY A 89 5.06 -6.19 -7.41
C GLY A 89 5.27 -5.92 -8.93
N PRO A 90 4.63 -6.68 -9.82
CA PRO A 90 4.81 -6.51 -11.26
C PRO A 90 3.96 -5.38 -11.88
N LEU A 91 3.11 -4.70 -11.09
CA LEU A 91 2.15 -3.73 -11.61
C LEU A 91 2.61 -2.30 -11.41
N CYS A 92 2.39 -1.47 -12.45
CA CYS A 92 2.63 -0.03 -12.41
C CYS A 92 1.32 0.73 -12.24
N PHE A 93 1.25 1.57 -11.22
CA PHE A 93 0.08 2.40 -10.91
C PHE A 93 0.38 3.87 -11.16
N LYS A 94 -0.63 4.62 -11.59
CA LYS A 94 -0.62 6.07 -11.48
C LYS A 94 -0.60 6.44 -10.00
N SER A 95 0.27 7.38 -9.62
CA SER A 95 0.42 7.84 -8.24
C SER A 95 0.49 9.35 -8.19
N ASP A 96 -0.33 9.97 -7.37
CA ASP A 96 -0.35 11.39 -7.07
C ASP A 96 -0.97 11.63 -5.69
N ASN A 97 -1.03 12.88 -5.25
CA ASN A 97 -1.45 13.28 -3.91
C ASN A 97 -2.92 13.01 -3.56
N ARG A 98 -3.68 12.34 -4.41
CA ARG A 98 -5.05 11.88 -4.11
C ARG A 98 -5.10 10.65 -3.20
N ALA A 99 -4.02 9.87 -3.14
CA ALA A 99 -3.95 8.68 -2.29
C ALA A 99 -2.51 8.38 -1.87
N LEU A 100 -2.36 7.52 -0.86
CA LEU A 100 -1.06 7.01 -0.40
C LEU A 100 -0.26 6.40 -1.55
N VAL A 101 1.05 6.57 -1.53
CA VAL A 101 1.95 5.86 -2.45
C VAL A 101 1.84 4.35 -2.21
N PRO A 102 1.59 3.52 -3.24
CA PRO A 102 1.58 2.06 -3.11
C PRO A 102 2.88 1.50 -2.53
N ARG A 103 2.82 0.98 -1.29
CA ARG A 103 3.99 0.43 -0.58
C ARG A 103 3.64 -0.62 0.49
N SER A 104 2.39 -1.07 0.51
CA SER A 104 1.90 -2.00 1.53
C SER A 104 2.60 -3.37 1.44
N PRO A 105 3.18 -3.87 2.54
CA PRO A 105 3.76 -5.21 2.59
C PRO A 105 2.73 -6.33 2.46
N VAL A 106 1.43 -6.04 2.56
CA VAL A 106 0.34 -6.99 2.24
C VAL A 106 0.48 -7.53 0.80
N ALA A 107 1.15 -6.80 -0.09
CA ALA A 107 1.44 -7.25 -1.44
C ALA A 107 2.20 -8.59 -1.48
N GLU A 108 3.12 -8.83 -0.53
CA GLU A 108 3.87 -10.08 -0.44
C GLU A 108 2.93 -11.28 -0.22
N LEU A 109 1.94 -11.15 0.67
CA LEU A 109 0.96 -12.20 0.91
C LEU A 109 0.11 -12.48 -0.33
N ILE A 110 -0.28 -11.42 -1.04
CA ILE A 110 -1.07 -11.56 -2.29
C ILE A 110 -0.24 -12.31 -3.34
N LEU A 111 1.03 -11.93 -3.55
CA LEU A 111 1.93 -12.56 -4.51
C LEU A 111 2.21 -14.03 -4.16
N ASN A 112 2.26 -14.36 -2.87
CA ASN A 112 2.37 -15.72 -2.36
C ASN A 112 1.02 -16.46 -2.31
N GLN A 113 0.01 -15.97 -3.06
CA GLN A 113 -1.32 -16.57 -3.19
C GLN A 113 -2.03 -16.76 -1.84
N LEU A 114 -1.78 -15.88 -0.88
CA LEU A 114 -2.33 -15.89 0.48
C LEU A 114 -1.95 -17.13 1.32
N GLN A 115 -0.96 -17.89 0.88
CA GLN A 115 -0.49 -19.06 1.62
C GLN A 115 0.42 -18.65 2.79
N PRO A 116 0.40 -19.39 3.91
CA PRO A 116 -0.45 -20.55 4.20
C PRO A 116 -1.83 -20.18 4.82
N TRP A 117 -2.22 -18.91 4.81
CA TRP A 117 -3.34 -18.36 5.57
C TRP A 117 -4.72 -18.67 4.99
N TYR A 118 -4.81 -18.84 3.67
CA TYR A 118 -6.06 -19.15 2.98
C TYR A 118 -5.98 -20.55 2.36
N GLU A 119 -6.76 -21.49 2.90
CA GLU A 119 -6.65 -22.92 2.53
C GLU A 119 -7.15 -23.24 1.13
N SER A 120 -8.10 -22.46 0.61
CA SER A 120 -8.62 -22.67 -0.75
C SER A 120 -7.65 -22.15 -1.80
N THR A 121 -7.68 -22.75 -2.99
CA THR A 121 -6.80 -22.36 -4.10
C THR A 121 -7.12 -20.97 -4.68
N SER A 122 -8.37 -20.50 -4.55
CA SER A 122 -8.79 -19.19 -5.03
C SER A 122 -10.01 -18.67 -4.25
N PRO A 123 -9.96 -17.46 -3.71
CA PRO A 123 -11.12 -16.81 -3.11
C PRO A 123 -12.14 -16.45 -4.20
N SER A 124 -13.45 -16.56 -3.88
CA SER A 124 -14.50 -16.14 -4.83
C SER A 124 -14.72 -14.63 -4.80
N VAL A 125 -14.63 -14.02 -3.60
CA VAL A 125 -14.85 -12.58 -3.40
C VAL A 125 -13.75 -12.00 -2.52
N ILE A 126 -13.07 -10.99 -3.03
CA ILE A 126 -12.04 -10.22 -2.31
C ILE A 126 -12.53 -8.77 -2.20
N ILE A 127 -12.37 -8.16 -1.04
CA ILE A 127 -12.57 -6.71 -0.85
C ILE A 127 -11.24 -6.07 -0.41
N ASP A 128 -10.86 -4.99 -1.07
CA ASP A 128 -9.81 -4.07 -0.65
C ASP A 128 -10.49 -2.84 -0.05
N VAL A 129 -10.43 -2.70 1.28
CA VAL A 129 -11.04 -1.61 2.05
C VAL A 129 -10.00 -0.58 2.46
N CYS A 130 -10.35 0.71 2.44
CA CYS A 130 -9.41 1.84 2.47
C CYS A 130 -8.41 1.71 1.32
N CYS A 131 -8.93 1.43 0.12
CA CYS A 131 -8.13 0.98 -1.02
C CYS A 131 -7.20 2.06 -1.58
N GLY A 132 -7.39 3.34 -1.24
CA GLY A 132 -6.62 4.44 -1.81
C GLY A 132 -6.68 4.43 -3.34
N GLY A 133 -5.53 4.35 -4.00
CA GLY A 133 -5.40 4.21 -5.45
C GLY A 133 -5.72 2.82 -6.00
N GLY A 134 -6.13 1.86 -5.15
CA GLY A 134 -6.60 0.52 -5.53
C GLY A 134 -5.51 -0.52 -5.77
N SER A 135 -4.30 -0.27 -5.32
CA SER A 135 -3.13 -1.08 -5.69
C SER A 135 -3.20 -2.53 -5.18
N LEU A 136 -3.61 -2.76 -3.93
CA LEU A 136 -3.72 -4.10 -3.35
C LEU A 136 -4.81 -4.92 -4.03
N GLY A 137 -6.01 -4.36 -4.19
CA GLY A 137 -7.10 -5.07 -4.84
C GLY A 137 -6.82 -5.38 -6.32
N MET A 138 -6.17 -4.46 -7.05
CA MET A 138 -5.77 -4.70 -8.44
C MET A 138 -4.67 -5.76 -8.53
N LEU A 139 -3.72 -5.78 -7.59
CA LEU A 139 -2.73 -6.85 -7.48
C LEU A 139 -3.39 -8.19 -7.15
N ALA A 140 -4.38 -8.20 -6.24
CA ALA A 140 -5.16 -9.40 -5.96
C ALA A 140 -5.93 -9.91 -7.19
N LYS A 141 -6.52 -9.01 -7.98
CA LYS A 141 -7.18 -9.38 -9.25
C LYS A 141 -6.20 -9.96 -10.27
N TRP A 142 -4.97 -9.47 -10.30
CA TRP A 142 -3.93 -10.01 -11.18
C TRP A 142 -3.51 -11.43 -10.77
N VAL A 143 -3.39 -11.69 -9.45
CA VAL A 143 -3.04 -13.03 -8.91
C VAL A 143 -4.21 -14.00 -9.00
N PHE A 144 -5.44 -13.52 -8.74
CA PHE A 144 -6.68 -14.29 -8.72
C PHE A 144 -7.66 -13.79 -9.79
N PRO A 145 -7.41 -14.06 -11.08
CA PRO A 145 -8.18 -13.47 -12.18
C PRO A 145 -9.68 -13.85 -12.17
N ASP A 146 -10.02 -15.01 -11.61
CA ASP A 146 -11.40 -15.50 -11.52
C ASP A 146 -12.16 -14.96 -10.30
N SER A 147 -11.47 -14.36 -9.33
CA SER A 147 -12.09 -13.75 -8.16
C SER A 147 -12.85 -12.48 -8.53
N LYS A 148 -13.98 -12.26 -7.86
CA LYS A 148 -14.64 -10.96 -7.85
C LYS A 148 -13.93 -10.02 -6.87
N VAL A 149 -13.29 -8.98 -7.38
CA VAL A 149 -12.53 -8.00 -6.57
C VAL A 149 -13.26 -6.67 -6.53
N LEU A 150 -13.52 -6.19 -5.31
CA LEU A 150 -14.16 -4.90 -5.05
C LEU A 150 -13.19 -4.00 -4.29
N LEU A 151 -13.12 -2.75 -4.72
CA LEU A 151 -12.35 -1.69 -4.05
C LEU A 151 -13.31 -0.75 -3.34
N SER A 152 -13.00 -0.34 -2.11
CA SER A 152 -13.79 0.68 -1.42
C SER A 152 -12.91 1.67 -0.65
N ASP A 153 -13.31 2.94 -0.71
CA ASP A 153 -12.71 4.03 0.04
C ASP A 153 -13.77 5.10 0.35
N ILE A 154 -13.58 5.84 1.44
CA ILE A 154 -14.45 6.96 1.79
C ILE A 154 -14.11 8.21 1.00
N ASP A 155 -12.83 8.37 0.64
CA ASP A 155 -12.33 9.54 -0.06
C ASP A 155 -12.67 9.50 -1.56
N ALA A 156 -13.33 10.57 -2.02
CA ALA A 156 -13.69 10.71 -3.42
C ALA A 156 -12.48 10.87 -4.35
N ASP A 157 -11.41 11.50 -3.89
CA ASP A 157 -10.18 11.73 -4.66
C ASP A 157 -9.40 10.42 -4.82
N ALA A 158 -9.30 9.62 -3.75
CA ALA A 158 -8.74 8.27 -3.79
C ALA A 158 -9.52 7.36 -4.76
N ILE A 159 -10.85 7.36 -4.69
CA ILE A 159 -11.72 6.64 -5.65
C ILE A 159 -11.50 7.14 -7.09
N GLY A 160 -11.25 8.44 -7.28
CA GLY A 160 -10.88 9.00 -8.58
C GLY A 160 -9.57 8.41 -9.10
N LEU A 161 -8.55 8.30 -8.25
CA LEU A 161 -7.27 7.68 -8.61
C LEU A 161 -7.41 6.18 -8.87
N ALA A 162 -8.19 5.46 -8.04
CA ALA A 162 -8.47 4.04 -8.26
C ALA A 162 -9.15 3.79 -9.62
N ARG A 163 -10.09 4.65 -10.03
CA ARG A 163 -10.70 4.58 -11.37
C ARG A 163 -9.71 4.84 -12.50
N ASP A 164 -8.79 5.80 -12.33
CA ASP A 164 -7.71 6.03 -13.31
C ASP A 164 -6.86 4.75 -13.45
N ASN A 165 -6.48 4.11 -12.34
CA ASN A 165 -5.71 2.88 -12.33
C ASN A 165 -6.47 1.69 -12.93
N ALA A 166 -7.78 1.60 -12.70
CA ALA A 166 -8.63 0.56 -13.28
C ALA A 166 -8.73 0.62 -14.81
N THR A 167 -8.31 1.70 -15.46
CA THR A 167 -8.16 1.74 -16.92
C THR A 167 -7.05 0.82 -17.45
N ARG A 168 -6.10 0.45 -16.60
CA ARG A 168 -4.96 -0.43 -16.91
C ARG A 168 -5.06 -1.79 -16.24
N HIS A 169 -5.75 -1.85 -15.11
CA HIS A 169 -5.86 -3.03 -14.25
C HIS A 169 -7.32 -3.35 -14.00
N ASN A 170 -7.72 -4.58 -14.28
CA ASN A 170 -9.12 -4.99 -14.11
C ASN A 170 -9.50 -5.06 -12.62
N VAL A 171 -10.72 -4.62 -12.31
CA VAL A 171 -11.43 -4.89 -11.06
C VAL A 171 -12.93 -4.95 -11.35
N ASP A 172 -13.71 -5.60 -10.47
CA ASP A 172 -15.13 -5.82 -10.73
C ASP A 172 -15.99 -4.63 -10.30
N ALA A 173 -15.61 -3.93 -9.23
CA ALA A 173 -16.30 -2.74 -8.77
C ALA A 173 -15.39 -1.80 -7.94
N ILE A 174 -15.66 -0.50 -8.03
CA ILE A 174 -15.05 0.55 -7.21
C ILE A 174 -16.19 1.34 -6.56
N VAL A 175 -16.25 1.31 -5.24
CA VAL A 175 -17.36 1.86 -4.45
C VAL A 175 -16.85 2.93 -3.51
N ARG A 176 -17.48 4.09 -3.49
CA ARG A 176 -17.27 5.06 -2.43
C ARG A 176 -18.13 4.68 -1.24
N ALA A 177 -17.51 4.23 -0.15
CA ALA A 177 -18.22 3.77 1.04
C ALA A 177 -17.39 3.97 2.30
N ASP A 178 -18.08 4.06 3.44
CA ASP A 178 -17.46 4.09 4.75
C ASP A 178 -17.25 2.65 5.24
N LEU A 179 -15.98 2.25 5.33
CA LEU A 179 -15.53 0.91 5.73
C LEU A 179 -16.36 -0.22 5.08
N LEU A 180 -16.89 -1.14 5.88
CA LEU A 180 -17.50 -2.40 5.45
C LEU A 180 -19.01 -2.51 5.78
N ALA A 181 -19.63 -1.47 6.36
CA ALA A 181 -21.02 -1.52 6.81
C ALA A 181 -22.03 -1.85 5.68
N TRP A 182 -21.69 -1.56 4.43
CA TRP A 182 -22.51 -1.82 3.23
C TRP A 182 -22.47 -3.29 2.75
N CYS A 183 -21.53 -4.09 3.24
CA CYS A 183 -21.40 -5.49 2.83
C CYS A 183 -22.45 -6.37 3.50
N ALA A 184 -22.98 -7.35 2.77
CA ALA A 184 -23.86 -8.37 3.30
C ALA A 184 -23.11 -9.34 4.24
N ASN A 185 -23.82 -10.00 5.16
CA ASN A 185 -23.23 -11.02 6.00
C ASN A 185 -22.76 -12.22 5.15
N GLU A 186 -21.70 -12.90 5.58
CA GLU A 186 -21.15 -14.10 4.96
C GLU A 186 -21.01 -14.02 3.43
N SER A 187 -20.50 -12.86 2.96
CA SER A 187 -20.44 -12.57 1.52
C SER A 187 -19.04 -12.48 0.95
N VAL A 188 -17.99 -12.45 1.80
CA VAL A 188 -16.60 -12.17 1.42
C VAL A 188 -15.70 -13.29 1.89
N ASP A 189 -14.76 -13.70 1.06
CA ASP A 189 -13.75 -14.71 1.40
C ASP A 189 -12.48 -14.08 1.96
N VAL A 190 -12.05 -12.95 1.39
CA VAL A 190 -10.82 -12.24 1.80
C VAL A 190 -11.07 -10.75 1.90
N ILE A 191 -10.69 -10.16 3.03
CA ILE A 191 -10.62 -8.72 3.23
C ILE A 191 -9.15 -8.33 3.26
N LEU A 192 -8.75 -7.43 2.37
CA LEU A 192 -7.47 -6.73 2.38
C LEU A 192 -7.71 -5.35 3.01
N ALA A 193 -6.90 -4.97 3.99
CA ALA A 193 -7.07 -3.72 4.68
C ALA A 193 -5.71 -3.09 5.03
N ASN A 194 -5.47 -1.91 4.48
CA ASN A 194 -4.41 -1.00 4.94
C ASN A 194 -5.06 0.34 5.33
N PRO A 195 -5.75 0.37 6.48
CA PRO A 195 -6.42 1.58 6.96
C PRO A 195 -5.39 2.59 7.47
N PRO A 196 -5.77 3.87 7.62
CA PRO A 196 -4.99 4.83 8.39
C PRO A 196 -4.72 4.29 9.81
N TYR A 197 -3.45 4.15 10.18
CA TYR A 197 -3.03 3.55 11.44
C TYR A 197 -1.97 4.38 12.20
N VAL A 198 -1.54 5.52 11.66
CA VAL A 198 -0.56 6.39 12.34
C VAL A 198 -1.24 7.04 13.53
N ASP A 199 -0.70 6.82 14.73
CA ASP A 199 -1.23 7.38 15.96
C ASP A 199 -0.97 8.88 16.08
N ALA A 200 -1.57 9.54 17.07
CA ALA A 200 -1.49 10.97 17.26
C ALA A 200 -0.06 11.46 17.61
N GLN A 201 0.81 10.62 18.18
CA GLN A 201 2.20 10.98 18.45
C GLN A 201 3.04 10.88 17.17
N ASP A 202 2.96 9.75 16.48
CA ASP A 202 3.72 9.52 15.24
C ASP A 202 3.33 10.55 14.17
N MET A 203 2.04 10.96 14.09
CA MET A 203 1.59 12.02 13.19
C MET A 203 2.32 13.36 13.38
N ARG A 204 2.78 13.68 14.61
CA ARG A 204 3.53 14.92 14.89
C ARG A 204 5.00 14.84 14.48
N ASP A 205 5.53 13.62 14.45
CA ASP A 205 6.94 13.34 14.23
C ASP A 205 7.24 12.87 12.79
N LEU A 206 6.21 12.85 11.92
CA LEU A 206 6.36 12.44 10.52
C LEU A 206 7.42 13.27 9.79
N PRO A 207 8.30 12.63 8.98
CA PRO A 207 9.17 13.30 8.04
C PRO A 207 8.39 14.21 7.07
N GLN A 208 9.06 15.25 6.57
CA GLN A 208 8.44 16.26 5.70
C GLN A 208 7.81 15.64 4.44
N GLU A 209 8.38 14.58 3.93
CA GLU A 209 7.90 13.85 2.75
C GLU A 209 6.47 13.33 2.91
N TYR A 210 6.10 12.87 4.11
CA TYR A 210 4.75 12.38 4.41
C TYR A 210 3.68 13.46 4.41
N LEU A 211 4.07 14.74 4.57
CA LEU A 211 3.12 15.86 4.56
C LEU A 211 2.50 16.11 3.18
N HIS A 212 3.05 15.48 2.14
CA HIS A 212 2.49 15.51 0.78
C HIS A 212 1.41 14.46 0.54
N GLU A 213 1.32 13.46 1.41
CA GLU A 213 0.28 12.44 1.36
C GLU A 213 -1.01 12.94 2.05
N PRO A 214 -2.20 12.44 1.65
CA PRO A 214 -3.44 12.84 2.30
C PRO A 214 -3.43 12.49 3.80
N GLY A 215 -3.63 13.46 4.67
CA GLY A 215 -3.66 13.21 6.12
C GLY A 215 -4.74 12.22 6.54
N LEU A 216 -5.86 12.17 5.79
CA LEU A 216 -6.93 11.18 5.98
C LEU A 216 -6.43 9.74 5.77
N ALA A 217 -5.42 9.53 4.92
CA ALA A 217 -4.86 8.21 4.62
C ALA A 217 -3.80 7.76 5.65
N LEU A 218 -3.38 8.64 6.56
CA LEU A 218 -2.36 8.36 7.57
C LEU A 218 -2.94 8.24 8.98
N SER A 219 -3.79 9.20 9.40
CA SER A 219 -4.24 9.34 10.78
C SER A 219 -5.21 8.25 11.22
N GLY A 220 -4.77 7.38 12.14
CA GLY A 220 -5.55 6.31 12.76
C GLY A 220 -6.20 6.67 14.10
N GLY A 221 -6.22 7.96 14.47
CA GLY A 221 -6.75 8.43 15.76
C GLY A 221 -5.70 8.45 16.86
N GLU A 222 -6.14 8.41 18.12
CA GLU A 222 -5.26 8.57 19.29
C GLU A 222 -4.21 7.45 19.39
N ASP A 223 -4.61 6.21 19.14
CA ASP A 223 -3.77 5.00 19.26
C ASP A 223 -3.62 4.24 17.93
N GLY A 224 -3.94 4.86 16.81
CA GLY A 224 -3.84 4.23 15.48
C GLY A 224 -4.93 3.20 15.15
N LEU A 225 -5.89 2.92 16.04
CA LEU A 225 -6.84 1.82 15.88
C LEU A 225 -8.31 2.23 15.77
N GLU A 226 -8.59 3.52 15.57
CA GLU A 226 -9.99 3.99 15.56
C GLU A 226 -10.83 3.25 14.49
N LEU A 227 -10.34 3.20 13.25
CA LEU A 227 -11.01 2.52 12.15
C LEU A 227 -10.91 0.98 12.26
N VAL A 228 -9.77 0.48 12.76
CA VAL A 228 -9.54 -0.95 12.95
C VAL A 228 -10.60 -1.58 13.84
N ARG A 229 -10.98 -0.90 14.95
CA ARG A 229 -12.02 -1.39 15.88
C ARG A 229 -13.37 -1.61 15.19
N LEU A 230 -13.74 -0.73 14.28
CA LEU A 230 -14.97 -0.83 13.49
C LEU A 230 -14.86 -1.96 12.47
N MET A 231 -13.73 -2.03 11.79
CA MET A 231 -13.44 -3.01 10.76
C MET A 231 -13.47 -4.44 11.27
N LEU A 232 -12.89 -4.71 12.46
CA LEU A 232 -12.92 -6.03 13.11
C LEU A 232 -14.34 -6.50 13.40
N VAL A 233 -15.25 -5.60 13.83
CA VAL A 233 -16.66 -5.93 14.08
C VAL A 233 -17.38 -6.27 12.79
N ASP A 234 -17.16 -5.51 11.74
CA ASP A 234 -17.76 -5.78 10.44
C ASP A 234 -17.18 -7.06 9.81
N ALA A 235 -15.87 -7.26 9.86
CA ALA A 235 -15.21 -8.47 9.34
C ALA A 235 -15.78 -9.75 9.96
N ALA A 236 -16.06 -9.73 11.28
CA ALA A 236 -16.67 -10.87 11.99
C ALA A 236 -18.03 -11.31 11.42
N ARG A 237 -18.80 -10.39 10.81
CA ARG A 237 -20.13 -10.72 10.26
C ARG A 237 -20.10 -10.98 8.75
N ILE A 238 -19.17 -10.35 8.01
CA ILE A 238 -19.18 -10.40 6.53
C ILE A 238 -18.32 -11.51 5.96
N LEU A 239 -17.30 -11.97 6.71
CA LEU A 239 -16.47 -13.08 6.27
C LEU A 239 -17.27 -14.38 6.24
N ARG A 240 -17.09 -15.14 5.19
CA ARG A 240 -17.55 -16.53 5.09
C ARG A 240 -16.74 -17.43 6.01
N SER A 241 -17.29 -18.60 6.33
CA SER A 241 -16.54 -19.65 7.01
C SER A 241 -15.27 -19.99 6.21
N GLY A 242 -14.11 -20.03 6.87
CA GLY A 242 -12.80 -20.20 6.25
C GLY A 242 -12.23 -18.94 5.60
N GLY A 243 -12.95 -17.80 5.67
CA GLY A 243 -12.45 -16.51 5.18
C GLY A 243 -11.43 -15.88 6.11
N ILE A 244 -10.71 -14.88 5.60
CA ILE A 244 -9.64 -14.17 6.33
C ILE A 244 -9.73 -12.66 6.16
N LEU A 245 -9.30 -11.93 7.21
CA LEU A 245 -8.94 -10.52 7.14
C LEU A 245 -7.42 -10.40 7.21
N ILE A 246 -6.81 -9.75 6.24
CA ILE A 246 -5.40 -9.33 6.26
C ILE A 246 -5.38 -7.85 6.56
N LEU A 247 -4.77 -7.48 7.68
CA LEU A 247 -4.80 -6.13 8.23
C LEU A 247 -3.38 -5.62 8.48
N GLU A 248 -3.05 -4.47 7.89
CA GLU A 248 -1.84 -3.72 8.21
C GLU A 248 -2.15 -2.68 9.29
N VAL A 249 -1.30 -2.61 10.32
CA VAL A 249 -1.37 -1.65 11.41
C VAL A 249 -0.04 -0.97 11.72
N GLY A 250 1.00 -1.25 10.95
CA GLY A 250 2.33 -0.65 11.13
C GLY A 250 2.82 -0.72 12.58
N ASN A 251 3.13 0.44 13.19
CA ASN A 251 3.63 0.54 14.57
C ASN A 251 2.57 0.25 15.65
N SER A 252 1.28 0.15 15.32
CA SER A 252 0.19 -0.04 16.29
C SER A 252 0.01 -1.50 16.76
N ILE A 253 1.07 -2.33 16.67
CA ILE A 253 1.08 -3.76 17.07
C ILE A 253 0.64 -3.92 18.53
N GLU A 254 1.33 -3.26 19.47
CA GLU A 254 1.04 -3.39 20.91
C GLU A 254 -0.38 -2.91 21.26
N ALA A 255 -0.84 -1.85 20.59
CA ALA A 255 -2.21 -1.35 20.76
C ALA A 255 -3.24 -2.39 20.29
N LEU A 256 -2.98 -3.08 19.15
CA LEU A 256 -3.87 -4.11 18.62
C LEU A 256 -3.93 -5.33 19.53
N GLU A 257 -2.81 -5.82 20.06
CA GLU A 257 -2.74 -6.92 21.02
C GLU A 257 -3.47 -6.57 22.31
N GLY A 258 -3.39 -5.31 22.74
CA GLY A 258 -4.08 -4.80 23.92
C GLY A 258 -5.61 -4.68 23.80
N LEU A 259 -6.19 -4.78 22.59
CA LEU A 259 -7.63 -4.60 22.39
C LEU A 259 -8.48 -5.65 23.11
N SER A 260 -8.06 -6.90 23.11
CA SER A 260 -8.78 -7.99 23.77
C SER A 260 -7.93 -9.26 23.82
N PRO A 261 -7.89 -9.96 24.98
CA PRO A 261 -7.23 -11.27 25.08
C PRO A 261 -7.86 -12.36 24.19
N MET A 262 -9.09 -12.15 23.74
CA MET A 262 -9.80 -13.08 22.85
C MET A 262 -9.55 -12.79 21.36
N LEU A 263 -8.94 -11.66 21.05
CA LEU A 263 -8.56 -11.31 19.69
C LEU A 263 -7.15 -11.84 19.47
N ALA A 264 -7.00 -12.84 18.62
CA ALA A 264 -5.74 -13.52 18.35
C ALA A 264 -5.19 -13.16 16.96
N PRO A 265 -4.46 -12.03 16.82
CA PRO A 265 -3.80 -11.70 15.57
C PRO A 265 -2.71 -12.74 15.28
N LEU A 266 -2.69 -13.25 14.06
CA LEU A 266 -1.61 -14.07 13.55
C LEU A 266 -0.63 -13.14 12.80
N TRP A 267 0.46 -12.78 13.45
CA TRP A 267 1.46 -11.89 12.87
C TRP A 267 2.22 -12.57 11.74
N VAL A 268 2.39 -11.85 10.65
CA VAL A 268 3.10 -12.34 9.46
C VAL A 268 4.55 -11.91 9.51
N GLU A 269 5.47 -12.87 9.34
CA GLU A 269 6.87 -12.59 9.06
C GLU A 269 7.02 -12.36 7.55
N LEU A 270 7.55 -11.21 7.18
CA LEU A 270 7.67 -10.75 5.79
C LEU A 270 9.12 -10.89 5.33
N GLU A 271 9.35 -11.49 4.18
CA GLU A 271 10.70 -11.72 3.62
C GLU A 271 11.30 -10.46 2.98
N GLN A 272 10.44 -9.58 2.45
CA GLN A 272 10.85 -8.36 1.75
C GLN A 272 10.88 -7.13 2.66
N GLY A 273 10.77 -7.33 3.98
CA GLY A 273 10.70 -6.22 4.94
C GLY A 273 9.28 -5.72 5.18
N GLY A 274 9.15 -4.74 6.08
CA GLY A 274 7.88 -4.30 6.61
C GLY A 274 7.50 -5.02 7.90
N HIS A 275 6.46 -4.53 8.58
CA HIS A 275 5.97 -5.10 9.85
C HIS A 275 4.51 -4.70 10.08
N GLY A 276 3.92 -5.23 11.13
CA GLY A 276 2.56 -4.87 11.53
C GLY A 276 1.47 -5.38 10.59
N VAL A 277 1.69 -6.52 9.93
CA VAL A 277 0.65 -7.22 9.17
C VAL A 277 0.16 -8.41 9.97
N ALA A 278 -1.15 -8.43 10.23
CA ALA A 278 -1.82 -9.52 10.93
C ALA A 278 -2.88 -10.19 10.05
N VAL A 279 -3.04 -11.49 10.23
CA VAL A 279 -4.14 -12.27 9.65
C VAL A 279 -5.10 -12.67 10.77
N PHE A 280 -6.39 -12.48 10.52
CA PHE A 280 -7.47 -12.93 11.38
C PHE A 280 -8.34 -13.93 10.64
N MET A 281 -8.59 -15.08 11.27
CA MET A 281 -9.50 -16.08 10.75
C MET A 281 -10.97 -15.70 11.06
N ALA A 282 -11.86 -15.93 10.13
CA ALA A 282 -13.30 -15.62 10.31
C ALA A 282 -13.89 -16.23 11.58
N GLN A 283 -13.52 -17.47 11.92
CA GLN A 283 -13.98 -18.17 13.11
C GLN A 283 -13.54 -17.47 14.41
N ASP A 284 -12.33 -16.96 14.47
CA ASP A 284 -11.79 -16.31 15.68
C ASP A 284 -12.43 -14.93 15.86
N LEU A 285 -12.63 -14.19 14.77
CA LEU A 285 -13.38 -12.94 14.80
C LEU A 285 -14.83 -13.13 15.23
N ALA A 286 -15.51 -14.17 14.75
CA ALA A 286 -16.88 -14.48 15.15
C ALA A 286 -16.97 -14.82 16.65
N GLN A 287 -16.04 -15.58 17.21
CA GLN A 287 -15.98 -15.91 18.63
C GLN A 287 -15.71 -14.66 19.47
N TRP A 288 -14.78 -13.82 19.07
CA TRP A 288 -14.50 -12.55 19.73
C TRP A 288 -15.71 -11.62 19.76
N ALA A 289 -16.41 -11.47 18.63
CA ALA A 289 -17.58 -10.60 18.52
C ALA A 289 -18.74 -11.11 19.40
N ALA A 290 -18.98 -12.43 19.45
CA ALA A 290 -19.97 -13.06 20.32
C ALA A 290 -19.64 -12.85 21.81
N GLY A 291 -18.38 -12.93 22.20
CA GLY A 291 -17.92 -12.64 23.56
C GLY A 291 -18.19 -11.20 24.00
N LYS A 292 -17.99 -10.21 23.09
CA LYS A 292 -18.33 -8.80 23.35
C LYS A 292 -19.84 -8.57 23.54
N ALA A 293 -20.68 -9.27 22.79
CA ALA A 293 -22.14 -9.13 22.91
C ALA A 293 -22.68 -9.64 24.27
N ASN A 294 -22.04 -10.68 24.83
CA ASN A 294 -22.41 -11.28 26.10
C ASN A 294 -21.87 -10.53 27.33
N ALA A 295 -20.89 -9.62 27.12
CA ALA A 295 -20.28 -8.82 28.21
C ALA A 295 -20.97 -7.46 28.45
N ARG A 296 -21.98 -7.12 27.64
CA ARG A 296 -22.87 -5.94 27.80
C ARG A 296 -24.17 -6.32 28.44
#